data_30f9d2c57be7fec1eb54d10526b0ffb9
#
_entry.id   30f9d2c57be7fec1eb54d10526b0ffb9
#
_cell.length_a   1.000
_cell.length_b   1.000
_cell.length_c   1.000
_cell.angle_alpha   90.00
_cell.angle_beta   90.00
_cell.angle_gamma   90.00
#
_symmetry.space_group_name_H-M   'P 1'
#
loop_
_entity.id
_entity.type
_entity.pdbx_description
1 polymer ?
#
loop_
_entity_poly.entity_id
_entity_poly.type
_entity_poly.pdbx_seq_one_letter_code
_entity_poly.pdbx_strand_id
1 'polypeptide(L)'
;MHTLIIGGGAAGMAAAIAAARAGQAVTVLERGRRPLKKLGVTGNGRGNLLNAGAPDYPGGADFAAQVFAAMPYERLAAFWEELGVPLRLEEEGRVYPASLLASTAVDALGLAARRLGVEIIVNARVTDLSSLPGGGFEARGTVCRYLPDVSKKSGKTRPGALAQETAACWRGDRVIVAAGGAAAPAHGTDGSAYALLTAFGHELVPPRPALCALLADPEPLHALAGQRARASLRLLDGQGACLAQSRGEALFAQDGVSGIAAMQLARWWRPGCSLHMDLRETLLGPRAAQTHGPEALAETERLLCTRAQSREDCLLGDLLTGAAPRVLNDALLRAAGLERHSREPLRPLLSARPGAIATLARAIVDFQVAVTGTRGFENAQVTAGGVATDGFNPLTLQSRLCPGLYAAGEMLDVDGACGGFNLMFAVATGLLAGGAR
;
A
#
# COMPACT_ATOMS: atom_id res chain seq x y z
N MET A 1 -30.09 15.68 -13.94
CA MET A 1 -29.20 14.53 -14.13
C MET A 1 -28.97 13.89 -12.79
N HIS A 2 -29.16 12.58 -12.70
CA HIS A 2 -28.95 11.79 -11.47
C HIS A 2 -27.68 10.92 -11.62
N THR A 3 -26.73 11.10 -10.72
CA THR A 3 -25.48 10.33 -10.67
C THR A 3 -25.56 9.26 -9.61
N LEU A 4 -25.41 8.00 -10.03
CA LEU A 4 -25.31 6.86 -9.14
C LEU A 4 -23.83 6.54 -8.89
N ILE A 5 -23.42 6.40 -7.63
CA ILE A 5 -22.04 6.09 -7.26
C ILE A 5 -22.00 4.77 -6.50
N ILE A 6 -21.23 3.81 -6.98
CA ILE A 6 -21.07 2.50 -6.36
C ILE A 6 -19.76 2.49 -5.56
N GLY A 7 -19.89 2.52 -4.25
CA GLY A 7 -18.78 2.56 -3.28
C GLY A 7 -18.63 3.92 -2.59
N GLY A 8 -18.80 3.95 -1.27
CA GLY A 8 -18.66 5.12 -0.39
C GLY A 8 -17.24 5.28 0.18
N GLY A 9 -16.21 4.87 -0.55
CA GLY A 9 -14.80 5.08 -0.22
C GLY A 9 -14.34 6.51 -0.51
N ALA A 10 -13.03 6.78 -0.40
CA ALA A 10 -12.46 8.11 -0.64
C ALA A 10 -12.78 8.63 -2.06
N ALA A 11 -12.59 7.79 -3.09
CA ALA A 11 -12.90 8.15 -4.46
C ALA A 11 -14.38 8.43 -4.66
N GLY A 12 -15.27 7.55 -4.16
CA GLY A 12 -16.71 7.71 -4.32
C GLY A 12 -17.27 8.94 -3.59
N MET A 13 -16.78 9.22 -2.39
CA MET A 13 -17.21 10.42 -1.64
C MET A 13 -16.68 11.72 -2.28
N ALA A 14 -15.45 11.72 -2.80
CA ALA A 14 -14.93 12.85 -3.57
C ALA A 14 -15.76 13.08 -4.85
N ALA A 15 -16.10 11.99 -5.57
CA ALA A 15 -16.98 12.05 -6.73
C ALA A 15 -18.37 12.58 -6.38
N ALA A 16 -18.95 12.13 -5.27
CA ALA A 16 -20.27 12.59 -4.81
C ALA A 16 -20.29 14.09 -4.51
N ILE A 17 -19.25 14.59 -3.83
CA ILE A 17 -19.12 16.02 -3.54
C ILE A 17 -18.97 16.84 -4.83
N ALA A 18 -18.12 16.38 -5.77
CA ALA A 18 -17.91 17.06 -7.03
C ALA A 18 -19.17 17.08 -7.90
N ALA A 19 -19.89 15.97 -8.02
CA ALA A 19 -21.13 15.88 -8.78
C ALA A 19 -22.25 16.76 -8.16
N ALA A 20 -22.41 16.75 -6.85
CA ALA A 20 -23.39 17.56 -6.16
C ALA A 20 -23.08 19.07 -6.27
N ARG A 21 -21.79 19.47 -6.19
CA ARG A 21 -21.32 20.84 -6.46
C ARG A 21 -21.62 21.27 -7.91
N ALA A 22 -21.65 20.33 -8.87
CA ALA A 22 -22.04 20.56 -10.25
C ALA A 22 -23.59 20.58 -10.47
N GLY A 23 -24.37 20.56 -9.39
CA GLY A 23 -25.84 20.63 -9.42
C GLY A 23 -26.54 19.32 -9.77
N GLN A 24 -25.88 18.18 -9.64
CA GLN A 24 -26.46 16.87 -9.92
C GLN A 24 -27.14 16.30 -8.66
N ALA A 25 -28.23 15.56 -8.84
CA ALA A 25 -28.72 14.67 -7.79
C ALA A 25 -27.78 13.47 -7.66
N VAL A 26 -27.41 13.09 -6.44
CA VAL A 26 -26.39 12.06 -6.20
C VAL A 26 -26.86 11.04 -5.19
N THR A 27 -26.77 9.75 -5.55
CA THR A 27 -26.98 8.63 -4.62
C THR A 27 -25.70 7.78 -4.56
N VAL A 28 -25.18 7.58 -3.35
CA VAL A 28 -24.03 6.71 -3.08
C VAL A 28 -24.51 5.38 -2.50
N LEU A 29 -24.14 4.27 -3.14
CA LEU A 29 -24.43 2.92 -2.67
C LEU A 29 -23.19 2.34 -1.99
N GLU A 30 -23.26 2.19 -0.65
CA GLU A 30 -22.16 1.68 0.17
C GLU A 30 -22.52 0.30 0.75
N ARG A 31 -21.73 -0.72 0.44
CA ARG A 31 -21.98 -2.09 0.93
C ARG A 31 -21.74 -2.25 2.44
N GLY A 32 -20.89 -1.41 3.01
CA GLY A 32 -20.61 -1.39 4.43
C GLY A 32 -21.66 -0.65 5.25
N ARG A 33 -21.58 -0.75 6.57
CA ARG A 33 -22.47 -0.05 7.50
C ARG A 33 -22.22 1.45 7.59
N ARG A 34 -21.10 1.91 7.08
CA ARG A 34 -20.70 3.32 7.00
C ARG A 34 -19.73 3.53 5.85
N PRO A 35 -19.75 4.68 5.20
CA PRO A 35 -18.76 5.04 4.19
C PRO A 35 -17.39 5.29 4.83
N LEU A 36 -16.35 5.43 3.99
CA LEU A 36 -14.99 5.88 4.36
C LEU A 36 -14.25 4.97 5.35
N LYS A 37 -14.64 3.70 5.48
CA LYS A 37 -14.07 2.78 6.47
C LYS A 37 -12.57 2.56 6.27
N LYS A 38 -12.12 2.36 5.02
CA LYS A 38 -10.70 2.19 4.67
C LYS A 38 -9.91 3.48 4.91
N LEU A 39 -10.47 4.66 4.55
CA LEU A 39 -9.84 5.96 4.82
C LEU A 39 -9.52 6.14 6.31
N GLY A 40 -10.45 5.79 7.20
CA GLY A 40 -10.28 5.96 8.64
C GLY A 40 -9.14 5.16 9.28
N VAL A 41 -8.53 4.21 8.55
CA VAL A 41 -7.38 3.40 9.05
C VAL A 41 -6.08 3.67 8.28
N THR A 42 -6.10 4.52 7.27
CA THR A 42 -4.92 4.85 6.46
C THR A 42 -3.84 5.56 7.31
N GLY A 43 -2.57 5.35 6.95
CA GLY A 43 -1.44 5.95 7.66
C GLY A 43 -1.40 5.60 9.15
N ASN A 44 -1.76 4.36 9.52
CA ASN A 44 -1.90 3.91 10.91
C ASN A 44 -2.91 4.76 11.70
N GLY A 45 -4.01 5.18 11.08
CA GLY A 45 -5.04 6.03 11.68
C GLY A 45 -4.73 7.53 11.64
N ARG A 46 -3.58 7.94 11.09
CA ARG A 46 -3.20 9.35 10.95
C ARG A 46 -3.78 10.02 9.70
N GLY A 47 -4.13 9.23 8.65
CA GLY A 47 -4.69 9.71 7.40
C GLY A 47 -3.65 10.39 6.51
N ASN A 48 -2.77 9.63 5.86
CA ASN A 48 -1.84 10.19 4.87
C ASN A 48 -2.62 10.52 3.59
N LEU A 49 -3.06 11.79 3.47
CA LEU A 49 -4.04 12.23 2.46
C LEU A 49 -3.43 12.48 1.09
N LEU A 50 -2.21 13.07 1.05
CA LEU A 50 -1.53 13.50 -0.15
C LEU A 50 -0.02 13.24 -0.02
N ASN A 51 0.69 13.41 -1.13
CA ASN A 51 2.13 13.54 -1.15
C ASN A 51 2.53 14.76 -2.00
N ALA A 52 3.38 15.63 -1.43
CA ALA A 52 3.89 16.83 -2.10
C ALA A 52 5.19 16.58 -2.88
N GLY A 53 5.73 15.37 -2.83
CA GLY A 53 6.91 14.93 -3.59
C GLY A 53 6.58 14.57 -5.04
N ALA A 54 7.61 14.14 -5.77
CA ALA A 54 7.42 13.63 -7.13
C ALA A 54 6.46 12.42 -7.14
N PRO A 55 5.55 12.34 -8.12
CA PRO A 55 4.65 11.20 -8.26
C PRO A 55 5.42 9.88 -8.38
N ASP A 56 5.06 8.89 -7.56
CA ASP A 56 5.66 7.55 -7.56
C ASP A 56 4.55 6.49 -7.69
N TYR A 57 4.31 6.10 -8.93
CA TYR A 57 3.29 5.12 -9.33
C TYR A 57 3.92 3.97 -10.10
N PRO A 58 4.39 2.91 -9.42
CA PRO A 58 4.95 1.74 -10.07
C PRO A 58 3.98 1.03 -11.04
N GLY A 59 2.67 1.19 -10.84
CA GLY A 59 1.63 0.74 -11.75
C GLY A 59 0.84 1.89 -12.32
N GLY A 60 0.64 1.91 -13.67
CA GLY A 60 -0.18 2.91 -14.34
C GLY A 60 0.40 4.33 -14.34
N ALA A 61 1.73 4.48 -14.35
CA ALA A 61 2.43 5.77 -14.24
C ALA A 61 1.95 6.81 -15.26
N ASP A 62 1.81 6.43 -16.54
CA ASP A 62 1.40 7.34 -17.60
C ASP A 62 -0.05 7.83 -17.43
N PHE A 63 -0.93 6.96 -16.96
CA PHE A 63 -2.31 7.35 -16.68
C PHE A 63 -2.38 8.26 -15.45
N ALA A 64 -1.63 7.92 -14.40
CA ALA A 64 -1.53 8.76 -13.20
C ALA A 64 -0.99 10.16 -13.54
N ALA A 65 0.05 10.26 -14.38
CA ALA A 65 0.61 11.53 -14.82
C ALA A 65 -0.43 12.42 -15.52
N GLN A 66 -1.27 11.83 -16.39
CA GLN A 66 -2.34 12.56 -17.07
C GLN A 66 -3.46 12.99 -16.09
N VAL A 67 -3.81 12.15 -15.13
CA VAL A 67 -4.76 12.50 -14.06
C VAL A 67 -4.24 13.68 -13.25
N PHE A 68 -2.96 13.69 -12.85
CA PHE A 68 -2.38 14.78 -12.06
C PHE A 68 -2.09 16.04 -12.86
N ALA A 69 -1.93 15.95 -14.18
CA ALA A 69 -1.91 17.13 -15.03
C ALA A 69 -3.26 17.88 -15.02
N ALA A 70 -4.39 17.15 -14.92
CA ALA A 70 -5.72 17.74 -14.80
C ALA A 70 -6.10 18.09 -13.35
N MET A 71 -5.57 17.36 -12.37
CA MET A 71 -5.86 17.51 -10.93
C MET A 71 -4.55 17.57 -10.13
N PRO A 72 -3.77 18.66 -10.22
CA PRO A 72 -2.48 18.81 -9.55
C PRO A 72 -2.62 18.88 -8.03
N TYR A 73 -1.50 18.71 -7.34
CA TYR A 73 -1.41 18.72 -5.88
C TYR A 73 -2.11 19.91 -5.25
N GLU A 74 -1.92 21.10 -5.79
CA GLU A 74 -2.49 22.35 -5.25
C GLU A 74 -4.02 22.33 -5.24
N ARG A 75 -4.64 21.76 -6.27
CA ARG A 75 -6.10 21.61 -6.34
C ARG A 75 -6.61 20.58 -5.33
N LEU A 76 -5.84 19.51 -5.10
CA LEU A 76 -6.18 18.50 -4.10
C LEU A 76 -5.99 19.03 -2.68
N ALA A 77 -4.95 19.82 -2.42
CA ALA A 77 -4.74 20.49 -1.15
C ALA A 77 -5.88 21.48 -0.88
N ALA A 78 -6.21 22.34 -1.84
CA ALA A 78 -7.33 23.27 -1.74
C ALA A 78 -8.66 22.56 -1.47
N PHE A 79 -8.92 21.40 -2.11
CA PHE A 79 -10.11 20.62 -1.83
C PHE A 79 -10.23 20.22 -0.34
N TRP A 80 -9.14 19.76 0.29
CA TRP A 80 -9.14 19.41 1.70
C TRP A 80 -9.33 20.63 2.60
N GLU A 81 -8.66 21.74 2.28
CA GLU A 81 -8.78 22.99 3.02
C GLU A 81 -10.19 23.58 2.94
N GLU A 82 -10.83 23.56 1.75
CA GLU A 82 -12.23 23.94 1.56
C GLU A 82 -13.21 23.09 2.38
N LEU A 83 -12.87 21.83 2.62
CA LEU A 83 -13.63 20.96 3.52
C LEU A 83 -13.39 21.24 5.01
N GLY A 84 -12.49 22.18 5.33
CA GLY A 84 -12.12 22.53 6.70
C GLY A 84 -11.10 21.56 7.30
N VAL A 85 -10.27 20.90 6.50
CA VAL A 85 -9.17 20.03 6.94
C VAL A 85 -7.84 20.74 6.73
N PRO A 86 -7.28 21.42 7.75
CA PRO A 86 -5.94 21.98 7.67
C PRO A 86 -4.92 20.87 7.43
N LEU A 87 -3.98 21.11 6.53
CA LEU A 87 -2.96 20.14 6.14
C LEU A 87 -1.64 20.38 6.86
N ARG A 88 -0.90 19.30 7.08
CA ARG A 88 0.44 19.27 7.66
C ARG A 88 1.36 18.44 6.78
N LEU A 89 2.41 19.10 6.26
CA LEU A 89 3.50 18.46 5.55
C LEU A 89 4.48 17.85 6.57
N GLU A 90 4.87 16.62 6.34
CA GLU A 90 5.91 15.89 7.07
C GLU A 90 7.02 15.38 6.13
N GLU A 91 7.96 14.61 6.68
CA GLU A 91 9.09 14.05 5.91
C GLU A 91 8.63 13.23 4.71
N GLU A 92 9.48 13.12 3.70
CA GLU A 92 9.23 12.40 2.45
C GLU A 92 7.99 12.91 1.68
N GLY A 93 7.63 14.18 1.86
CA GLY A 93 6.50 14.80 1.17
C GLY A 93 5.12 14.34 1.66
N ARG A 94 5.03 13.58 2.73
CA ARG A 94 3.76 13.07 3.27
C ARG A 94 2.91 14.18 3.84
N VAL A 95 1.64 14.22 3.47
CA VAL A 95 0.69 15.24 3.92
C VAL A 95 -0.46 14.60 4.69
N TYR A 96 -0.66 15.08 5.91
CA TYR A 96 -1.66 14.61 6.84
C TYR A 96 -2.65 15.71 7.21
N PRO A 97 -3.84 15.39 7.76
CA PRO A 97 -4.59 16.38 8.53
C PRO A 97 -3.71 16.92 9.67
N ALA A 98 -3.78 18.21 9.97
CA ALA A 98 -3.00 18.82 11.05
C ALA A 98 -3.26 18.15 12.42
N SER A 99 -4.45 17.57 12.59
CA SER A 99 -4.82 16.77 13.77
C SER A 99 -4.07 15.44 13.89
N LEU A 100 -3.45 14.95 12.80
CA LEU A 100 -2.87 13.60 12.68
C LEU A 100 -3.88 12.48 12.93
N LEU A 101 -5.17 12.72 12.68
CA LEU A 101 -6.26 11.77 12.82
C LEU A 101 -7.03 11.62 11.51
N ALA A 102 -7.05 10.42 10.95
CA ALA A 102 -7.80 10.09 9.73
C ALA A 102 -9.31 10.38 9.87
N SER A 103 -9.84 10.30 11.10
CA SER A 103 -11.25 10.62 11.39
C SER A 103 -11.60 12.06 11.03
N THR A 104 -10.68 13.02 11.13
CA THR A 104 -10.91 14.41 10.71
C THR A 104 -11.30 14.51 9.24
N ALA A 105 -10.58 13.79 8.36
CA ALA A 105 -10.90 13.74 6.94
C ALA A 105 -12.21 12.98 6.65
N VAL A 106 -12.47 11.90 7.39
CA VAL A 106 -13.73 11.14 7.31
C VAL A 106 -14.93 12.03 7.66
N ASP A 107 -14.84 12.76 8.76
CA ASP A 107 -15.91 13.63 9.25
C ASP A 107 -16.16 14.81 8.29
N ALA A 108 -15.10 15.40 7.75
CA ALA A 108 -15.18 16.50 6.79
C ALA A 108 -15.86 16.07 5.48
N LEU A 109 -15.47 14.94 4.88
CA LEU A 109 -16.13 14.40 3.69
C LEU A 109 -17.60 14.05 3.96
N GLY A 110 -17.89 13.42 5.10
CA GLY A 110 -19.25 13.08 5.49
C GLY A 110 -20.13 14.31 5.72
N LEU A 111 -19.60 15.37 6.35
CA LEU A 111 -20.31 16.63 6.54
C LEU A 111 -20.60 17.33 5.20
N ALA A 112 -19.58 17.41 4.33
CA ALA A 112 -19.74 18.04 3.01
C ALA A 112 -20.80 17.34 2.16
N ALA A 113 -20.78 16.01 2.10
CA ALA A 113 -21.79 15.23 1.37
C ALA A 113 -23.21 15.50 1.89
N ARG A 114 -23.39 15.48 3.23
CA ARG A 114 -24.71 15.80 3.84
C ARG A 114 -25.19 17.22 3.51
N ARG A 115 -24.30 18.21 3.62
CA ARG A 115 -24.65 19.62 3.32
C ARG A 115 -25.03 19.85 1.87
N LEU A 116 -24.49 19.04 0.96
CA LEU A 116 -24.81 19.08 -0.48
C LEU A 116 -26.02 18.21 -0.85
N GLY A 117 -26.68 17.57 0.12
CA GLY A 117 -27.86 16.75 -0.12
C GLY A 117 -27.58 15.40 -0.80
N VAL A 118 -26.33 14.90 -0.69
CA VAL A 118 -25.99 13.57 -1.21
C VAL A 118 -26.74 12.50 -0.41
N GLU A 119 -27.49 11.65 -1.10
CA GLU A 119 -28.11 10.46 -0.51
C GLU A 119 -27.06 9.36 -0.38
N ILE A 120 -26.93 8.77 0.82
CA ILE A 120 -26.01 7.66 1.07
C ILE A 120 -26.78 6.46 1.59
N ILE A 121 -26.87 5.40 0.77
CA ILE A 121 -27.53 4.14 1.14
C ILE A 121 -26.45 3.16 1.58
N VAL A 122 -26.40 2.90 2.87
CA VAL A 122 -25.46 1.94 3.48
C VAL A 122 -26.03 0.53 3.48
N ASN A 123 -25.18 -0.48 3.68
CA ASN A 123 -25.51 -1.91 3.58
C ASN A 123 -26.09 -2.29 2.20
N ALA A 124 -25.83 -1.49 1.17
CA ALA A 124 -26.30 -1.68 -0.19
C ALA A 124 -25.19 -2.34 -1.03
N ARG A 125 -25.33 -3.62 -1.30
CA ARG A 125 -24.38 -4.38 -2.12
C ARG A 125 -24.90 -4.46 -3.55
N VAL A 126 -24.19 -3.81 -4.49
CA VAL A 126 -24.46 -3.94 -5.93
C VAL A 126 -23.76 -5.19 -6.45
N THR A 127 -24.49 -6.03 -7.18
CA THR A 127 -23.99 -7.27 -7.78
C THR A 127 -24.07 -7.26 -9.30
N ASP A 128 -24.90 -6.41 -9.88
CA ASP A 128 -25.10 -6.30 -11.31
C ASP A 128 -25.29 -4.84 -11.74
N LEU A 129 -24.81 -4.51 -12.93
CA LEU A 129 -24.93 -3.20 -13.54
C LEU A 129 -25.20 -3.36 -15.03
N SER A 130 -26.24 -2.69 -15.54
CA SER A 130 -26.61 -2.73 -16.94
C SER A 130 -26.99 -1.34 -17.47
N SER A 131 -26.78 -1.10 -18.76
CA SER A 131 -27.31 0.08 -19.47
C SER A 131 -28.78 -0.12 -19.83
N LEU A 132 -29.54 0.97 -19.78
CA LEU A 132 -30.95 0.94 -20.14
C LEU A 132 -31.17 1.31 -21.64
N PRO A 133 -32.15 0.69 -22.34
CA PRO A 133 -32.41 0.98 -23.75
C PRO A 133 -32.72 2.46 -24.04
N GLY A 134 -33.28 3.18 -23.07
CA GLY A 134 -33.61 4.61 -23.17
C GLY A 134 -32.51 5.56 -22.69
N GLY A 135 -31.31 5.02 -22.38
CA GLY A 135 -30.21 5.74 -21.77
C GLY A 135 -30.20 5.63 -20.22
N GLY A 136 -29.05 5.87 -19.63
CA GLY A 136 -28.82 5.68 -18.19
C GLY A 136 -28.51 4.22 -17.82
N PHE A 137 -28.52 3.97 -16.52
CA PHE A 137 -28.03 2.70 -15.94
C PHE A 137 -29.00 2.19 -14.87
N GLU A 138 -29.03 0.88 -14.74
CA GLU A 138 -29.70 0.15 -13.67
C GLU A 138 -28.68 -0.69 -12.90
N ALA A 139 -28.55 -0.42 -11.60
CA ALA A 139 -27.75 -1.22 -10.67
C ALA A 139 -28.70 -2.10 -9.85
N ARG A 140 -28.42 -3.40 -9.79
CA ARG A 140 -29.18 -4.37 -9.00
C ARG A 140 -28.30 -4.95 -7.90
N GLY A 141 -28.93 -5.33 -6.81
CA GLY A 141 -28.24 -5.90 -5.69
C GLY A 141 -29.16 -6.11 -4.48
N THR A 142 -28.60 -5.99 -3.30
CA THR A 142 -29.33 -6.20 -2.04
C THR A 142 -29.07 -5.10 -1.05
N VAL A 143 -30.05 -4.84 -0.18
CA VAL A 143 -29.91 -4.02 1.02
C VAL A 143 -30.07 -4.92 2.24
N CYS A 144 -29.06 -4.90 3.12
CA CYS A 144 -29.06 -5.69 4.34
C CYS A 144 -29.51 -4.85 5.54
N ARG A 145 -30.51 -5.34 6.27
CA ARG A 145 -30.91 -4.80 7.59
C ARG A 145 -30.34 -5.68 8.69
N TYR A 146 -29.73 -5.06 9.69
CA TYR A 146 -29.15 -5.74 10.82
C TYR A 146 -29.91 -5.44 12.10
N LEU A 147 -30.02 -6.41 13.00
CA LEU A 147 -30.56 -6.18 14.34
C LEU A 147 -29.66 -5.23 15.13
N PRO A 148 -30.22 -4.45 16.07
CA PRO A 148 -29.41 -3.67 17.00
C PRO A 148 -28.48 -4.61 17.79
N ASP A 149 -27.23 -4.19 18.00
CA ASP A 149 -26.31 -4.94 18.86
C ASP A 149 -26.72 -4.77 20.33
N VAL A 150 -27.18 -5.85 20.95
CA VAL A 150 -27.68 -5.86 22.33
C VAL A 150 -26.55 -6.15 23.34
N SER A 151 -25.35 -6.51 22.88
CA SER A 151 -24.23 -6.88 23.75
C SER A 151 -23.31 -5.69 24.11
N LYS A 152 -23.75 -4.85 25.05
CA LYS A 152 -22.98 -3.73 25.62
C LYS A 152 -21.88 -4.19 26.60
N LYS A 153 -21.01 -5.13 26.28
CA LYS A 153 -19.94 -5.52 27.22
C LYS A 153 -18.54 -4.97 26.93
N SER A 154 -18.31 -4.21 25.88
CA SER A 154 -16.95 -3.70 25.60
C SER A 154 -16.90 -2.51 24.64
N GLY A 155 -17.65 -1.45 24.75
CA GLY A 155 -17.43 -0.22 23.96
C GLY A 155 -17.21 -0.35 22.42
N LYS A 156 -17.08 -1.57 21.90
CA LYS A 156 -16.94 -1.91 20.49
C LYS A 156 -18.26 -2.50 20.01
N THR A 157 -18.99 -1.74 19.22
CA THR A 157 -20.19 -2.22 18.53
C THR A 157 -19.84 -3.38 17.62
N ARG A 158 -20.16 -4.62 18.01
CA ARG A 158 -20.14 -5.76 17.10
C ARG A 158 -21.34 -5.67 16.15
N PRO A 159 -21.22 -6.15 14.92
CA PRO A 159 -22.35 -6.23 14.02
C PRO A 159 -23.44 -7.10 14.65
N GLY A 160 -24.65 -6.56 14.81
CA GLY A 160 -25.82 -7.38 15.14
C GLY A 160 -26.05 -8.45 14.04
N ALA A 161 -26.83 -9.46 14.36
CA ALA A 161 -27.17 -10.50 13.38
C ALA A 161 -27.89 -9.88 12.18
N LEU A 162 -27.68 -10.47 10.99
CA LEU A 162 -28.44 -10.13 9.78
C LEU A 162 -29.92 -10.41 10.05
N ALA A 163 -30.75 -9.38 9.96
CA ALA A 163 -32.20 -9.48 10.19
C ALA A 163 -32.95 -9.78 8.88
N GLN A 164 -32.54 -9.10 7.79
CA GLN A 164 -33.21 -9.21 6.51
C GLN A 164 -32.26 -8.80 5.40
N GLU A 165 -32.32 -9.49 4.29
CA GLU A 165 -31.71 -9.10 3.02
C GLU A 165 -32.82 -8.94 1.99
N THR A 166 -32.90 -7.78 1.35
CA THR A 166 -33.96 -7.41 0.39
C THR A 166 -33.31 -7.07 -0.94
N ALA A 167 -33.82 -7.66 -2.01
CA ALA A 167 -33.44 -7.26 -3.37
C ALA A 167 -33.77 -5.78 -3.61
N ALA A 168 -32.86 -5.08 -4.25
CA ALA A 168 -33.00 -3.67 -4.55
C ALA A 168 -32.48 -3.34 -5.95
N CYS A 169 -33.05 -2.26 -6.51
CA CYS A 169 -32.72 -1.77 -7.83
C CYS A 169 -32.61 -0.24 -7.75
N TRP A 170 -31.55 0.33 -8.32
CA TRP A 170 -31.30 1.77 -8.37
C TRP A 170 -31.05 2.19 -9.81
N ARG A 171 -31.52 3.36 -10.19
CA ARG A 171 -31.33 3.91 -11.53
C ARG A 171 -30.67 5.28 -11.47
N GLY A 172 -29.87 5.59 -12.49
CA GLY A 172 -29.22 6.87 -12.65
C GLY A 172 -28.95 7.15 -14.12
N ASP A 173 -28.83 8.44 -14.46
CA ASP A 173 -28.51 8.87 -15.82
C ASP A 173 -27.03 8.51 -16.15
N ARG A 174 -26.17 8.50 -15.13
CA ARG A 174 -24.75 8.09 -15.20
C ARG A 174 -24.36 7.32 -13.96
N VAL A 175 -23.29 6.53 -14.07
CA VAL A 175 -22.78 5.72 -12.96
C VAL A 175 -21.27 5.85 -12.81
N ILE A 176 -20.80 6.00 -11.55
CA ILE A 176 -19.38 6.01 -11.21
C ILE A 176 -19.10 4.79 -10.32
N VAL A 177 -18.28 3.85 -10.81
CA VAL A 177 -17.83 2.70 -10.03
C VAL A 177 -16.56 3.08 -9.27
N ALA A 178 -16.66 3.18 -7.95
CA ALA A 178 -15.59 3.60 -7.03
C ALA A 178 -15.50 2.64 -5.82
N ALA A 179 -15.68 1.34 -6.08
CA ALA A 179 -15.81 0.31 -5.05
C ALA A 179 -14.47 -0.17 -4.47
N GLY A 180 -13.35 0.37 -4.94
CA GLY A 180 -12.00 0.00 -4.51
C GLY A 180 -11.49 -1.30 -5.12
N GLY A 181 -10.29 -1.71 -4.74
CA GLY A 181 -9.61 -2.93 -5.21
C GLY A 181 -9.97 -4.17 -4.38
N ALA A 182 -8.99 -5.09 -4.23
CA ALA A 182 -9.12 -6.32 -3.44
C ALA A 182 -8.41 -6.24 -2.08
N ALA A 183 -7.57 -5.23 -1.86
CA ALA A 183 -6.74 -5.11 -0.67
C ALA A 183 -7.51 -4.69 0.57
N ALA A 184 -7.20 -5.32 1.72
CA ALA A 184 -7.79 -5.09 3.03
C ALA A 184 -9.32 -5.32 3.06
N PRO A 185 -9.81 -6.53 2.74
CA PRO A 185 -11.24 -6.83 2.64
C PRO A 185 -12.01 -6.57 3.92
N ALA A 186 -11.38 -6.66 5.08
CA ALA A 186 -11.97 -6.26 6.37
C ALA A 186 -12.45 -4.80 6.39
N HIS A 187 -11.95 -3.95 5.50
CA HIS A 187 -12.32 -2.54 5.40
C HIS A 187 -13.34 -2.23 4.31
N GLY A 188 -13.93 -3.23 3.67
CA GLY A 188 -15.11 -3.05 2.82
C GLY A 188 -14.87 -3.17 1.32
N THR A 189 -13.73 -3.70 0.88
CA THR A 189 -13.43 -3.97 -0.53
C THR A 189 -12.80 -5.36 -0.68
N ASP A 190 -13.18 -6.13 -1.70
CA ASP A 190 -12.73 -7.52 -1.91
C ASP A 190 -12.55 -7.87 -3.39
N GLY A 191 -12.57 -6.88 -4.27
CA GLY A 191 -12.45 -7.07 -5.72
C GLY A 191 -13.73 -7.55 -6.41
N SER A 192 -14.80 -7.89 -5.67
CA SER A 192 -16.05 -8.40 -6.29
C SER A 192 -16.70 -7.42 -7.27
N ALA A 193 -16.45 -6.11 -7.12
CA ALA A 193 -17.02 -5.09 -7.98
C ALA A 193 -16.31 -4.95 -9.34
N TYR A 194 -15.18 -5.60 -9.57
CA TYR A 194 -14.54 -5.63 -10.91
C TYR A 194 -15.50 -6.17 -11.96
N ALA A 195 -16.34 -7.15 -11.58
CA ALA A 195 -17.35 -7.73 -12.47
C ALA A 195 -18.30 -6.68 -13.07
N LEU A 196 -18.57 -5.58 -12.35
CA LEU A 196 -19.44 -4.50 -12.82
C LEU A 196 -18.87 -3.78 -14.04
N LEU A 197 -17.55 -3.69 -14.17
CA LEU A 197 -16.88 -3.04 -15.30
C LEU A 197 -16.53 -4.03 -16.40
N THR A 198 -16.13 -5.26 -16.04
CA THR A 198 -15.83 -6.30 -17.05
C THR A 198 -17.09 -6.71 -17.84
N ALA A 199 -18.31 -6.58 -17.25
CA ALA A 199 -19.58 -6.77 -17.96
C ALA A 199 -19.78 -5.80 -19.12
N PHE A 200 -19.09 -4.65 -19.13
CA PHE A 200 -19.10 -3.66 -20.23
C PHE A 200 -17.90 -3.83 -21.19
N GLY A 201 -17.16 -4.94 -21.06
CA GLY A 201 -16.03 -5.23 -21.96
C GLY A 201 -14.68 -4.66 -21.51
N HIS A 202 -14.58 -4.06 -20.31
CA HIS A 202 -13.31 -3.62 -19.79
C HIS A 202 -12.41 -4.80 -19.40
N GLU A 203 -11.14 -4.73 -19.77
CA GLU A 203 -10.14 -5.73 -19.40
C GLU A 203 -9.79 -5.61 -17.91
N LEU A 204 -9.55 -6.76 -17.28
CA LEU A 204 -9.07 -6.86 -15.92
C LEU A 204 -7.62 -7.34 -15.92
N VAL A 205 -6.70 -6.47 -15.54
CA VAL A 205 -5.32 -6.85 -15.21
C VAL A 205 -5.34 -7.61 -13.88
N PRO A 206 -4.79 -8.84 -13.81
CA PRO A 206 -4.92 -9.69 -12.64
C PRO A 206 -4.50 -8.98 -11.35
N PRO A 207 -5.40 -8.84 -10.36
CA PRO A 207 -5.08 -8.17 -9.11
C PRO A 207 -4.02 -8.93 -8.31
N ARG A 208 -3.09 -8.20 -7.70
CA ARG A 208 -2.04 -8.72 -6.83
C ARG A 208 -1.94 -7.88 -5.55
N PRO A 209 -1.61 -8.50 -4.39
CA PRO A 209 -1.39 -7.74 -3.18
C PRO A 209 -0.13 -6.87 -3.30
N ALA A 210 -0.25 -5.59 -2.95
CA ALA A 210 0.84 -4.62 -2.92
C ALA A 210 0.89 -3.92 -1.55
N LEU A 211 2.05 -3.35 -1.23
CA LEU A 211 2.31 -2.74 0.08
C LEU A 211 1.94 -3.67 1.25
N CYS A 212 2.43 -4.90 1.20
CA CYS A 212 2.33 -5.89 2.27
C CYS A 212 3.67 -6.58 2.52
N ALA A 213 3.80 -7.29 3.65
CA ALA A 213 5.03 -8.02 3.96
C ALA A 213 5.30 -9.13 2.95
N LEU A 214 6.57 -9.35 2.66
CA LEU A 214 7.07 -10.51 1.95
C LEU A 214 7.19 -11.69 2.94
N LEU A 215 6.63 -12.84 2.60
CA LEU A 215 6.85 -14.08 3.30
C LEU A 215 8.18 -14.70 2.83
N ALA A 216 8.93 -15.23 3.75
CA ALA A 216 10.21 -15.86 3.46
C ALA A 216 10.42 -17.10 4.32
N ASP A 217 11.40 -17.92 3.95
CA ASP A 217 11.81 -19.05 4.78
C ASP A 217 12.09 -18.56 6.21
N PRO A 218 11.52 -19.18 7.24
CA PRO A 218 11.74 -18.82 8.63
C PRO A 218 13.22 -18.85 9.06
N GLU A 219 14.01 -19.72 8.47
CA GLU A 219 15.47 -19.72 8.63
C GLU A 219 16.11 -18.79 7.57
N PRO A 220 16.83 -17.76 7.94
CA PRO A 220 17.40 -17.35 9.25
C PRO A 220 16.58 -16.30 10.03
N LEU A 221 15.35 -16.01 9.65
CA LEU A 221 14.58 -14.85 10.13
C LEU A 221 13.98 -15.02 11.52
N HIS A 222 13.72 -16.26 11.96
CA HIS A 222 12.99 -16.50 13.22
C HIS A 222 13.63 -15.82 14.43
N ALA A 223 14.95 -15.89 14.54
CA ALA A 223 15.68 -15.23 15.62
C ALA A 223 15.70 -13.69 15.50
N LEU A 224 15.46 -13.15 14.30
CA LEU A 224 15.46 -11.72 14.02
C LEU A 224 14.09 -11.06 14.24
N ALA A 225 13.05 -11.82 14.55
CA ALA A 225 11.69 -11.31 14.67
C ALA A 225 11.62 -10.10 15.62
N GLY A 226 11.03 -9.00 15.12
CA GLY A 226 10.92 -7.72 15.82
C GLY A 226 12.12 -6.78 15.65
N GLN A 227 13.24 -7.25 15.07
CA GLN A 227 14.39 -6.38 14.79
C GLN A 227 14.10 -5.50 13.57
N ARG A 228 14.67 -4.29 13.58
CA ARG A 228 14.60 -3.33 12.49
C ARG A 228 15.99 -3.04 11.96
N ALA A 229 16.09 -2.87 10.65
CA ALA A 229 17.33 -2.47 10.00
C ALA A 229 17.04 -1.46 8.89
N ARG A 230 17.85 -0.43 8.76
CA ARG A 230 17.89 0.38 7.55
C ARG A 230 18.78 -0.32 6.53
N ALA A 231 18.20 -0.58 5.36
CA ALA A 231 18.86 -1.39 4.34
C ALA A 231 18.48 -0.92 2.94
N SER A 232 19.32 -1.27 1.97
CA SER A 232 18.95 -1.28 0.56
C SER A 232 18.51 -2.70 0.19
N LEU A 233 17.31 -2.83 -0.36
CA LEU A 233 16.68 -4.10 -0.68
C LEU A 233 16.56 -4.28 -2.18
N ARG A 234 16.84 -5.48 -2.67
CA ARG A 234 16.63 -5.89 -4.06
C ARG A 234 15.84 -7.18 -4.08
N LEU A 235 14.78 -7.23 -4.87
CA LEU A 235 14.06 -8.46 -5.17
C LEU A 235 14.58 -9.02 -6.48
N LEU A 236 15.19 -10.19 -6.43
CA LEU A 236 15.72 -10.87 -7.60
C LEU A 236 14.82 -12.04 -7.97
N ASP A 237 14.72 -12.35 -9.27
CA ASP A 237 14.05 -13.57 -9.73
C ASP A 237 14.95 -14.80 -9.63
N GLY A 238 14.41 -15.98 -9.98
CA GLY A 238 15.15 -17.25 -9.95
C GLY A 238 16.34 -17.33 -10.94
N GLN A 239 16.51 -16.33 -11.80
CA GLN A 239 17.63 -16.21 -12.74
C GLN A 239 18.63 -15.13 -12.29
N GLY A 240 18.37 -14.47 -11.16
CA GLY A 240 19.21 -13.41 -10.61
C GLY A 240 18.96 -12.02 -11.20
N ALA A 241 17.94 -11.85 -12.04
CA ALA A 241 17.57 -10.54 -12.56
C ALA A 241 16.86 -9.71 -11.47
N CYS A 242 17.26 -8.43 -11.32
CA CYS A 242 16.65 -7.53 -10.37
C CYS A 242 15.29 -7.06 -10.88
N LEU A 243 14.21 -7.45 -10.18
CA LEU A 243 12.84 -7.08 -10.50
C LEU A 243 12.47 -5.70 -9.96
N ALA A 244 12.96 -5.39 -8.77
CA ALA A 244 12.72 -4.11 -8.10
C ALA A 244 13.74 -3.89 -6.99
N GLN A 245 13.92 -2.61 -6.63
CA GLN A 245 14.77 -2.20 -5.52
C GLN A 245 14.08 -1.14 -4.67
N SER A 246 14.44 -1.10 -3.41
CA SER A 246 13.92 -0.14 -2.44
C SER A 246 14.97 0.13 -1.37
N ARG A 247 14.89 1.28 -0.69
CA ARG A 247 15.75 1.62 0.43
C ARG A 247 14.92 2.17 1.60
N GLY A 248 15.25 1.80 2.80
CA GLY A 248 14.59 2.29 4.00
C GLY A 248 14.59 1.28 5.13
N GLU A 249 13.62 1.41 6.04
CA GLU A 249 13.48 0.49 7.16
C GLU A 249 12.87 -0.84 6.70
N ALA A 250 13.58 -1.92 7.00
CA ALA A 250 13.07 -3.30 6.98
C ALA A 250 12.77 -3.74 8.42
N LEU A 251 11.66 -4.45 8.60
CA LEU A 251 11.26 -5.07 9.86
C LEU A 251 11.23 -6.58 9.67
N PHE A 252 12.10 -7.29 10.38
CA PHE A 252 12.10 -8.75 10.38
C PHE A 252 10.92 -9.29 11.16
N ALA A 253 10.17 -10.20 10.57
CA ALA A 253 9.08 -10.96 11.19
C ALA A 253 9.45 -12.43 11.31
N GLN A 254 8.68 -13.21 12.06
CA GLN A 254 8.93 -14.65 12.21
C GLN A 254 8.88 -15.42 10.88
N ASP A 255 8.06 -14.95 9.94
CA ASP A 255 7.71 -15.59 8.69
C ASP A 255 8.04 -14.74 7.46
N GLY A 256 8.86 -13.67 7.63
CA GLY A 256 9.19 -12.83 6.49
C GLY A 256 9.78 -11.47 6.84
N VAL A 257 9.74 -10.55 5.88
CA VAL A 257 10.25 -9.19 6.01
C VAL A 257 9.16 -8.19 5.69
N SER A 258 8.95 -7.25 6.60
CA SER A 258 8.02 -6.12 6.52
C SER A 258 8.78 -4.80 6.57
N GLY A 259 8.12 -3.70 6.90
CA GLY A 259 8.66 -2.33 6.81
C GLY A 259 8.43 -1.76 5.42
N ILE A 260 8.47 -0.43 5.31
CA ILE A 260 8.11 0.26 4.07
C ILE A 260 8.94 -0.23 2.88
N ALA A 261 10.26 -0.37 3.08
CA ALA A 261 11.17 -0.81 2.04
C ALA A 261 10.83 -2.21 1.49
N ALA A 262 10.56 -3.19 2.35
CA ALA A 262 10.19 -4.53 1.90
C ALA A 262 8.78 -4.56 1.29
N MET A 263 7.83 -3.82 1.89
CA MET A 263 6.44 -3.80 1.43
C MET A 263 6.28 -3.24 0.02
N GLN A 264 7.11 -2.29 -0.39
CA GLN A 264 7.10 -1.73 -1.74
C GLN A 264 7.50 -2.76 -2.81
N LEU A 265 8.24 -3.81 -2.44
CA LEU A 265 8.68 -4.86 -3.36
C LEU A 265 7.61 -5.94 -3.59
N ALA A 266 6.59 -6.04 -2.73
CA ALA A 266 5.61 -7.12 -2.74
C ALA A 266 4.88 -7.29 -4.08
N ARG A 267 4.55 -6.21 -4.77
CA ARG A 267 3.86 -6.24 -6.08
C ARG A 267 4.65 -6.96 -7.18
N TRP A 268 5.97 -7.01 -7.04
CA TRP A 268 6.87 -7.63 -8.01
C TRP A 268 7.16 -9.09 -7.73
N TRP A 269 6.68 -9.59 -6.58
CA TRP A 269 6.92 -10.98 -6.22
C TRP A 269 6.32 -11.95 -7.23
N ARG A 270 7.08 -13.01 -7.50
CA ARG A 270 6.69 -14.20 -8.25
C ARG A 270 7.44 -15.42 -7.71
N PRO A 271 6.96 -16.67 -7.93
CA PRO A 271 7.67 -17.86 -7.47
C PRO A 271 9.15 -17.88 -7.90
N GLY A 272 10.01 -18.30 -6.98
CA GLY A 272 11.46 -18.36 -7.19
C GLY A 272 12.22 -17.07 -6.88
N CYS A 273 11.55 -16.01 -6.38
CA CYS A 273 12.23 -14.78 -5.98
C CYS A 273 13.05 -14.95 -4.69
N SER A 274 14.14 -14.18 -4.60
CA SER A 274 14.93 -13.96 -3.39
C SER A 274 15.02 -12.47 -3.05
N LEU A 275 15.03 -12.16 -1.76
CA LEU A 275 15.25 -10.82 -1.24
C LEU A 275 16.70 -10.70 -0.79
N HIS A 276 17.39 -9.71 -1.33
CA HIS A 276 18.78 -9.37 -1.07
C HIS A 276 18.85 -8.05 -0.32
N MET A 277 19.50 -8.04 0.85
CA MET A 277 19.52 -6.88 1.74
C MET A 277 20.96 -6.45 2.03
N ASP A 278 21.28 -5.21 1.70
CA ASP A 278 22.52 -4.55 2.11
C ASP A 278 22.31 -3.88 3.46
N LEU A 279 22.91 -4.45 4.50
CA LEU A 279 22.75 -4.04 5.89
C LEU A 279 23.82 -3.06 6.38
N ARG A 280 24.71 -2.56 5.50
CA ARG A 280 25.81 -1.67 5.85
C ARG A 280 25.35 -0.38 6.54
N GLU A 281 24.21 0.18 6.10
CA GLU A 281 23.68 1.41 6.72
C GLU A 281 23.42 1.23 8.22
N THR A 282 22.84 0.11 8.60
CA THR A 282 22.57 -0.22 10.01
C THR A 282 23.85 -0.53 10.80
N LEU A 283 24.79 -1.26 10.20
CA LEU A 283 25.93 -1.85 10.92
C LEU A 283 27.18 -0.96 10.95
N LEU A 284 27.38 -0.20 9.88
CA LEU A 284 28.60 0.58 9.65
C LEU A 284 28.31 2.08 9.49
N GLY A 285 27.03 2.46 9.54
CA GLY A 285 26.58 3.83 9.41
C GLY A 285 26.25 4.26 7.97
N PRO A 286 25.58 5.41 7.80
CA PRO A 286 25.03 5.85 6.51
C PRO A 286 26.10 6.14 5.44
N ARG A 287 27.33 6.45 5.84
CA ARG A 287 28.45 6.68 4.89
C ARG A 287 28.86 5.39 4.19
N ALA A 288 28.89 4.26 4.92
CA ALA A 288 29.28 2.97 4.34
C ALA A 288 28.30 2.49 3.24
N ALA A 289 27.06 2.98 3.23
CA ALA A 289 26.06 2.63 2.23
C ALA A 289 26.09 3.52 0.97
N GLN A 290 27.10 4.37 0.81
CA GLN A 290 27.23 5.26 -0.36
C GLN A 290 27.99 4.61 -1.52
N THR A 291 28.81 3.59 -1.23
CA THR A 291 29.51 2.82 -2.26
C THR A 291 28.64 1.68 -2.78
N HIS A 292 28.88 1.23 -4.01
CA HIS A 292 28.08 0.21 -4.70
C HIS A 292 28.95 -0.84 -5.39
N GLY A 293 28.38 -1.99 -5.70
CA GLY A 293 29.06 -3.06 -6.44
C GLY A 293 30.33 -3.58 -5.73
N PRO A 294 31.43 -3.83 -6.46
CA PRO A 294 32.67 -4.35 -5.88
C PRO A 294 33.30 -3.44 -4.85
N GLU A 295 33.16 -2.12 -4.99
CA GLU A 295 33.68 -1.14 -4.04
C GLU A 295 33.01 -1.26 -2.67
N ALA A 296 31.70 -1.54 -2.65
CA ALA A 296 30.94 -1.77 -1.43
C ALA A 296 31.50 -2.91 -0.58
N LEU A 297 31.86 -4.02 -1.23
CA LEU A 297 32.46 -5.17 -0.57
C LEU A 297 33.86 -4.83 -0.03
N ALA A 298 34.72 -4.24 -0.86
CA ALA A 298 36.08 -3.87 -0.47
C ALA A 298 36.10 -2.88 0.70
N GLU A 299 35.21 -1.88 0.70
CA GLU A 299 35.09 -0.95 1.79
C GLU A 299 34.60 -1.63 3.09
N THR A 300 33.61 -2.53 2.97
CA THR A 300 33.08 -3.29 4.10
C THR A 300 34.18 -4.16 4.72
N GLU A 301 34.94 -4.87 3.89
CA GLU A 301 36.11 -5.67 4.35
C GLU A 301 37.11 -4.79 5.08
N ARG A 302 37.48 -3.64 4.51
CA ARG A 302 38.42 -2.69 5.14
C ARG A 302 37.91 -2.21 6.51
N LEU A 303 36.67 -1.83 6.63
CA LEU A 303 36.04 -1.38 7.89
C LEU A 303 36.03 -2.51 8.94
N LEU A 304 35.71 -3.74 8.53
CA LEU A 304 35.73 -4.90 9.41
C LEU A 304 37.16 -5.26 9.86
N CYS A 305 38.15 -5.17 8.96
CA CYS A 305 39.58 -5.37 9.32
C CYS A 305 40.05 -4.34 10.36
N THR A 306 39.75 -3.06 10.15
CA THR A 306 40.06 -1.99 11.11
C THR A 306 39.41 -2.25 12.46
N ARG A 307 38.17 -2.70 12.48
CA ARG A 307 37.43 -3.06 13.69
C ARG A 307 38.03 -4.30 14.37
N ALA A 308 38.45 -5.30 13.60
CA ALA A 308 39.12 -6.51 14.13
C ALA A 308 40.45 -6.19 14.77
N GLN A 309 41.26 -5.29 14.16
CA GLN A 309 42.52 -4.84 14.74
C GLN A 309 42.36 -4.15 16.10
N SER A 310 41.28 -3.37 16.27
CA SER A 310 40.97 -2.71 17.55
C SER A 310 40.38 -3.64 18.60
N ARG A 311 40.14 -4.92 18.27
CA ARG A 311 39.44 -5.94 19.10
C ARG A 311 40.11 -7.29 19.04
N GLU A 312 41.43 -7.35 18.91
CA GLU A 312 42.17 -8.59 18.72
C GLU A 312 41.94 -9.64 19.81
N ASP A 313 41.66 -9.21 21.05
CA ASP A 313 41.41 -10.07 22.19
C ASP A 313 39.95 -10.53 22.35
N CYS A 314 39.06 -10.07 21.45
CA CYS A 314 37.67 -10.45 21.49
C CYS A 314 37.41 -11.80 20.79
N LEU A 315 36.20 -12.35 21.00
CA LEU A 315 35.72 -13.48 20.22
C LEU A 315 35.18 -12.99 18.87
N LEU A 316 35.16 -13.85 17.86
CA LEU A 316 34.54 -13.52 16.57
C LEU A 316 33.08 -13.06 16.75
N GLY A 317 32.33 -13.71 17.65
CA GLY A 317 30.95 -13.35 17.99
C GLY A 317 30.77 -11.95 18.56
N ASP A 318 31.83 -11.31 19.02
CA ASP A 318 31.82 -9.96 19.59
C ASP A 318 32.27 -8.89 18.59
N LEU A 319 32.70 -9.27 17.38
CA LEU A 319 33.25 -8.35 16.40
C LEU A 319 32.29 -7.20 16.08
N LEU A 320 31.00 -7.47 15.95
CA LEU A 320 29.95 -6.46 15.63
C LEU A 320 29.24 -5.91 16.88
N THR A 321 29.68 -6.27 18.09
CA THR A 321 29.10 -5.72 19.33
C THR A 321 29.17 -4.20 19.35
N GLY A 322 28.02 -3.56 19.62
CA GLY A 322 27.87 -2.11 19.56
C GLY A 322 27.50 -1.54 18.17
N ALA A 323 27.60 -2.36 17.10
CA ALA A 323 27.11 -2.03 15.77
C ALA A 323 25.76 -2.71 15.48
N ALA A 324 25.54 -3.89 16.02
CA ALA A 324 24.30 -4.65 15.83
C ALA A 324 23.81 -5.27 17.15
N PRO A 325 22.50 -5.52 17.29
CA PRO A 325 21.98 -6.44 18.28
C PRO A 325 22.60 -7.84 18.10
N ARG A 326 22.83 -8.55 19.21
CA ARG A 326 23.48 -9.87 19.19
C ARG A 326 22.80 -10.85 18.21
N VAL A 327 21.46 -10.86 18.19
CA VAL A 327 20.68 -11.73 17.29
C VAL A 327 20.97 -11.48 15.81
N LEU A 328 21.21 -10.23 15.40
CA LEU A 328 21.56 -9.88 14.02
C LEU A 328 23.01 -10.28 13.72
N ASN A 329 23.93 -10.11 14.69
CA ASN A 329 25.31 -10.58 14.55
C ASN A 329 25.37 -12.10 14.37
N ASP A 330 24.64 -12.86 15.20
CA ASP A 330 24.57 -14.32 15.09
C ASP A 330 24.01 -14.78 13.74
N ALA A 331 22.98 -14.09 13.23
CA ALA A 331 22.40 -14.37 11.90
C ALA A 331 23.41 -14.09 10.77
N LEU A 332 24.18 -13.01 10.86
CA LEU A 332 25.22 -12.69 9.87
C LEU A 332 26.37 -13.69 9.90
N LEU A 333 26.80 -14.14 11.09
CA LEU A 333 27.82 -15.18 11.22
C LEU A 333 27.31 -16.51 10.63
N ARG A 334 26.04 -16.85 10.82
CA ARG A 334 25.43 -18.03 10.20
C ARG A 334 25.40 -17.90 8.67
N ALA A 335 24.94 -16.77 8.14
CA ALA A 335 24.94 -16.49 6.71
C ALA A 335 26.35 -16.53 6.08
N ALA A 336 27.38 -16.15 6.86
CA ALA A 336 28.78 -16.23 6.48
C ALA A 336 29.40 -17.63 6.65
N GLY A 337 28.68 -18.63 7.19
CA GLY A 337 29.21 -19.96 7.52
C GLY A 337 30.20 -19.96 8.67
N LEU A 338 30.16 -18.93 9.51
CA LEU A 338 31.11 -18.71 10.62
C LEU A 338 30.51 -18.97 12.02
N GLU A 339 29.26 -19.39 12.12
CA GLU A 339 28.53 -19.57 13.39
C GLU A 339 29.27 -20.47 14.38
N ARG A 340 29.86 -21.59 13.92
CA ARG A 340 30.62 -22.52 14.75
C ARG A 340 31.85 -21.90 15.39
N HIS A 341 32.37 -20.83 14.78
CA HIS A 341 33.58 -20.14 15.20
C HIS A 341 33.28 -18.91 16.06
N SER A 342 32.03 -18.64 16.40
CA SER A 342 31.61 -17.43 17.14
C SER A 342 32.27 -17.28 18.49
N ARG A 343 32.66 -18.42 19.13
CA ARG A 343 33.35 -18.46 20.45
C ARG A 343 34.87 -18.59 20.33
N GLU A 344 35.45 -18.56 19.14
CA GLU A 344 36.89 -18.59 18.95
C GLU A 344 37.50 -17.19 19.10
N PRO A 345 38.68 -17.08 19.69
CA PRO A 345 39.39 -15.81 19.74
C PRO A 345 39.69 -15.29 18.32
N LEU A 346 39.47 -14.01 18.11
CA LEU A 346 39.45 -13.39 16.77
C LEU A 346 40.83 -13.50 16.09
N ARG A 347 41.93 -13.16 16.80
CA ARG A 347 43.28 -13.13 16.23
C ARG A 347 43.75 -14.50 15.71
N PRO A 348 43.72 -15.60 16.48
CA PRO A 348 44.10 -16.92 15.95
C PRO A 348 43.16 -17.41 14.87
N LEU A 349 41.84 -17.10 14.94
CA LEU A 349 40.90 -17.45 13.90
C LEU A 349 41.27 -16.80 12.58
N LEU A 350 41.54 -15.49 12.54
CA LEU A 350 41.88 -14.78 11.31
C LEU A 350 43.22 -15.28 10.72
N SER A 351 44.17 -15.70 11.55
CA SER A 351 45.41 -16.33 11.08
C SER A 351 45.13 -17.69 10.41
N ALA A 352 44.23 -18.48 10.98
CA ALA A 352 43.87 -19.80 10.46
C ALA A 352 42.88 -19.71 9.27
N ARG A 353 42.09 -18.63 9.18
CA ARG A 353 41.06 -18.41 8.15
C ARG A 353 41.11 -16.97 7.60
N PRO A 354 42.08 -16.66 6.73
CA PRO A 354 42.27 -15.29 6.19
C PRO A 354 41.03 -14.74 5.46
N GLY A 355 40.17 -15.63 4.92
CA GLY A 355 38.93 -15.24 4.24
C GLY A 355 37.71 -14.99 5.14
N ALA A 356 37.82 -15.14 6.48
CA ALA A 356 36.66 -15.02 7.39
C ALA A 356 36.02 -13.62 7.34
N ILE A 357 36.84 -12.55 7.30
CA ILE A 357 36.35 -11.17 7.19
C ILE A 357 35.61 -10.96 5.84
N ALA A 358 36.16 -11.48 4.73
CA ALA A 358 35.57 -11.35 3.42
C ALA A 358 34.20 -12.06 3.32
N THR A 359 34.05 -13.24 3.96
CA THR A 359 32.72 -13.92 3.97
C THR A 359 31.73 -13.18 4.85
N LEU A 360 32.13 -12.63 5.97
CA LEU A 360 31.24 -11.80 6.80
C LEU A 360 30.87 -10.50 6.08
N ALA A 361 31.80 -9.86 5.37
CA ALA A 361 31.53 -8.67 4.58
C ALA A 361 30.49 -8.94 3.49
N ARG A 362 30.59 -10.09 2.78
CA ARG A 362 29.59 -10.49 1.80
C ARG A 362 28.21 -10.67 2.44
N ALA A 363 28.13 -11.34 3.59
CA ALA A 363 26.87 -11.53 4.31
C ALA A 363 26.23 -10.20 4.76
N ILE A 364 27.05 -9.16 5.02
CA ILE A 364 26.56 -7.81 5.37
C ILE A 364 26.06 -7.07 4.13
N VAL A 365 26.81 -7.14 3.03
CA VAL A 365 26.47 -6.44 1.77
C VAL A 365 25.30 -7.10 1.05
N ASP A 366 25.11 -8.40 1.25
CA ASP A 366 24.13 -9.20 0.53
C ASP A 366 23.54 -10.31 1.43
N PHE A 367 22.77 -9.88 2.43
CA PHE A 367 22.02 -10.80 3.28
C PHE A 367 20.80 -11.31 2.52
N GLN A 368 20.74 -12.61 2.25
CA GLN A 368 19.79 -13.22 1.34
C GLN A 368 18.74 -14.03 2.09
N VAL A 369 17.47 -13.93 1.63
CA VAL A 369 16.37 -14.80 2.06
C VAL A 369 15.52 -15.23 0.87
N ALA A 370 15.15 -16.50 0.81
CA ALA A 370 14.23 -17.00 -0.19
C ALA A 370 12.81 -16.47 0.10
N VAL A 371 12.17 -15.85 -0.90
CA VAL A 371 10.82 -15.29 -0.75
C VAL A 371 9.80 -16.32 -1.21
N THR A 372 8.95 -16.79 -0.29
CA THR A 372 7.95 -17.83 -0.53
C THR A 372 6.58 -17.27 -0.89
N GLY A 373 6.34 -15.98 -0.66
CA GLY A 373 5.04 -15.36 -0.92
C GLY A 373 4.93 -13.92 -0.46
N THR A 374 3.69 -13.47 -0.40
CA THR A 374 3.29 -12.22 0.26
C THR A 374 2.22 -12.52 1.30
N ARG A 375 1.98 -11.61 2.25
CA ARG A 375 0.89 -11.79 3.25
C ARG A 375 -0.51 -11.65 2.67
N GLY A 376 -0.65 -11.61 1.34
CA GLY A 376 -1.93 -11.63 0.65
C GLY A 376 -2.76 -10.37 0.83
N PHE A 377 -3.95 -10.39 0.22
CA PHE A 377 -4.87 -9.25 0.22
C PHE A 377 -5.36 -8.85 1.60
N GLU A 378 -5.48 -9.80 2.54
CA GLU A 378 -5.91 -9.52 3.92
C GLU A 378 -5.02 -8.49 4.62
N ASN A 379 -3.73 -8.50 4.30
CA ASN A 379 -2.72 -7.64 4.90
C ASN A 379 -2.18 -6.57 3.94
N ALA A 380 -2.60 -6.60 2.68
CA ALA A 380 -2.18 -5.61 1.69
C ALA A 380 -2.86 -4.26 1.95
N GLN A 381 -2.11 -3.18 1.81
CA GLN A 381 -2.66 -1.83 1.87
C GLN A 381 -3.30 -1.42 0.55
N VAL A 382 -2.78 -1.93 -0.57
CA VAL A 382 -3.12 -1.55 -1.94
C VAL A 382 -3.18 -2.80 -2.82
N THR A 383 -3.99 -2.70 -3.87
CA THR A 383 -4.07 -3.65 -4.97
C THR A 383 -3.23 -3.15 -6.13
N ALA A 384 -2.28 -3.93 -6.60
CA ALA A 384 -1.67 -3.77 -7.93
C ALA A 384 -2.49 -4.56 -8.95
N GLY A 385 -2.67 -4.05 -10.16
CA GLY A 385 -3.68 -4.57 -11.08
C GLY A 385 -5.04 -3.93 -10.82
N GLY A 386 -6.04 -4.31 -11.59
CA GLY A 386 -7.37 -3.71 -11.59
C GLY A 386 -7.90 -3.58 -13.00
N VAL A 387 -8.89 -2.75 -13.23
CA VAL A 387 -9.42 -2.52 -14.57
C VAL A 387 -8.44 -1.70 -15.39
N ALA A 388 -8.11 -2.19 -16.58
CA ALA A 388 -7.13 -1.57 -17.47
C ALA A 388 -7.48 -0.11 -17.80
N THR A 389 -6.49 0.76 -17.69
CA THR A 389 -6.68 2.21 -17.79
C THR A 389 -6.91 2.74 -19.20
N ASP A 390 -6.48 2.03 -20.23
CA ASP A 390 -6.67 2.38 -21.65
C ASP A 390 -8.15 2.46 -22.06
N GLY A 391 -9.01 1.73 -21.35
CA GLY A 391 -10.46 1.80 -21.49
C GLY A 391 -11.11 3.09 -20.97
N PHE A 392 -10.34 4.01 -20.35
CA PHE A 392 -10.86 5.22 -19.73
C PHE A 392 -10.17 6.50 -20.22
N ASN A 393 -10.90 7.59 -20.19
CA ASN A 393 -10.32 8.91 -20.45
C ASN A 393 -9.70 9.46 -19.15
N PRO A 394 -8.38 9.74 -19.09
CA PRO A 394 -7.72 10.17 -17.86
C PRO A 394 -8.16 11.54 -17.33
N LEU A 395 -8.79 12.38 -18.17
CA LEU A 395 -9.24 13.72 -17.79
C LEU A 395 -10.65 13.75 -17.20
N THR A 396 -11.48 12.72 -17.52
CA THR A 396 -12.88 12.65 -17.08
C THR A 396 -13.23 11.35 -16.37
N LEU A 397 -12.36 10.35 -16.44
CA LEU A 397 -12.58 8.98 -15.96
C LEU A 397 -13.74 8.24 -16.61
N GLN A 398 -14.29 8.79 -17.72
CA GLN A 398 -15.36 8.14 -18.49
C GLN A 398 -14.83 6.95 -19.27
N SER A 399 -15.59 5.88 -19.28
CA SER A 399 -15.38 4.73 -20.15
C SER A 399 -15.37 5.14 -21.62
N ARG A 400 -14.41 4.63 -22.38
CA ARG A 400 -14.39 4.74 -23.85
C ARG A 400 -15.33 3.74 -24.52
N LEU A 401 -15.77 2.71 -23.80
CA LEU A 401 -16.63 1.64 -24.29
C LEU A 401 -18.12 1.94 -24.07
N CYS A 402 -18.44 2.65 -22.98
CA CYS A 402 -19.82 2.92 -22.59
C CYS A 402 -19.96 4.37 -22.08
N PRO A 403 -20.56 5.28 -22.87
CA PRO A 403 -20.83 6.64 -22.44
C PRO A 403 -21.71 6.69 -21.17
N GLY A 404 -21.36 7.57 -20.23
CA GLY A 404 -22.07 7.69 -18.94
C GLY A 404 -21.57 6.71 -17.86
N LEU A 405 -20.71 5.74 -18.20
CA LEU A 405 -20.02 4.87 -17.24
C LEU A 405 -18.66 5.47 -16.90
N TYR A 406 -18.33 5.50 -15.60
CA TYR A 406 -17.06 6.02 -15.09
C TYR A 406 -16.47 5.03 -14.08
N ALA A 407 -15.13 5.07 -13.91
CA ALA A 407 -14.44 4.36 -12.84
C ALA A 407 -13.48 5.29 -12.11
N ALA A 408 -13.33 5.13 -10.79
CA ALA A 408 -12.44 5.97 -9.98
C ALA A 408 -11.76 5.21 -8.84
N GLY A 409 -10.57 5.66 -8.48
CA GLY A 409 -9.78 5.12 -7.39
C GLY A 409 -9.14 3.78 -7.69
N GLU A 410 -8.95 2.97 -6.66
CA GLU A 410 -8.26 1.68 -6.69
C GLU A 410 -8.95 0.60 -7.56
N MET A 411 -10.09 0.91 -8.19
CA MET A 411 -10.69 0.08 -9.25
C MET A 411 -9.82 -0.02 -10.49
N LEU A 412 -9.07 1.05 -10.79
CA LEU A 412 -8.22 1.17 -11.97
C LEU A 412 -6.86 0.52 -11.70
N ASP A 413 -6.23 -0.02 -12.74
CA ASP A 413 -4.86 -0.56 -12.68
C ASP A 413 -3.83 0.58 -12.51
N VAL A 414 -3.90 1.22 -11.35
CA VAL A 414 -2.95 2.26 -10.90
C VAL A 414 -2.67 2.04 -9.43
N ASP A 415 -1.41 1.78 -9.10
CA ASP A 415 -0.96 1.69 -7.72
C ASP A 415 0.29 2.54 -7.47
N GLY A 416 0.23 3.31 -6.42
CA GLY A 416 1.31 4.19 -5.97
C GLY A 416 2.15 3.55 -4.87
N ALA A 417 3.36 4.07 -4.71
CA ALA A 417 4.24 3.75 -3.60
C ALA A 417 3.59 4.08 -2.24
N CYS A 418 4.23 3.63 -1.15
CA CYS A 418 3.85 4.02 0.20
C CYS A 418 4.13 5.52 0.41
N GLY A 419 3.16 6.30 0.86
CA GLY A 419 3.43 7.72 1.13
C GLY A 419 2.28 8.68 0.86
N GLY A 420 1.04 8.21 0.66
CA GLY A 420 -0.13 9.05 0.39
C GLY A 420 -0.58 9.05 -1.07
N PHE A 421 0.23 8.52 -1.98
CA PHE A 421 -0.04 8.49 -3.41
C PHE A 421 -1.37 7.81 -3.77
N ASN A 422 -1.67 6.66 -3.19
CA ASN A 422 -2.89 5.90 -3.49
C ASN A 422 -4.16 6.64 -3.08
N LEU A 423 -4.15 7.30 -1.92
CA LEU A 423 -5.30 8.09 -1.47
C LEU A 423 -5.44 9.37 -2.29
N MET A 424 -4.30 10.00 -2.64
CA MET A 424 -4.25 11.17 -3.53
C MET A 424 -4.86 10.83 -4.89
N PHE A 425 -4.49 9.71 -5.51
CA PHE A 425 -5.08 9.23 -6.77
C PHE A 425 -6.58 8.94 -6.65
N ALA A 426 -7.01 8.31 -5.56
CA ALA A 426 -8.42 8.01 -5.33
C ALA A 426 -9.26 9.29 -5.26
N VAL A 427 -8.79 10.33 -4.55
CA VAL A 427 -9.49 11.62 -4.46
C VAL A 427 -9.46 12.36 -5.81
N ALA A 428 -8.30 12.39 -6.49
CA ALA A 428 -8.15 13.06 -7.79
C ALA A 428 -9.12 12.49 -8.84
N THR A 429 -9.13 11.16 -8.98
CA THR A 429 -10.01 10.47 -9.94
C THR A 429 -11.48 10.61 -9.56
N GLY A 430 -11.80 10.60 -8.27
CA GLY A 430 -13.16 10.87 -7.79
C GLY A 430 -13.64 12.28 -8.17
N LEU A 431 -12.82 13.30 -7.93
CA LEU A 431 -13.15 14.69 -8.29
C LEU A 431 -13.33 14.88 -9.80
N LEU A 432 -12.46 14.29 -10.62
CA LEU A 432 -12.58 14.33 -12.08
C LEU A 432 -13.85 13.63 -12.56
N ALA A 433 -14.12 12.40 -12.09
CA ALA A 433 -15.31 11.65 -12.48
C ALA A 433 -16.61 12.36 -12.07
N GLY A 434 -16.67 12.89 -10.87
CA GLY A 434 -17.84 13.62 -10.36
C GLY A 434 -18.07 14.95 -11.08
N GLY A 435 -17.00 15.69 -11.38
CA GLY A 435 -17.05 16.99 -12.07
C GLY A 435 -17.26 16.92 -13.59
N ALA A 436 -17.13 15.74 -14.21
CA ALA A 436 -17.37 15.55 -15.64
C ALA A 436 -18.83 15.90 -16.00
N ARG A 437 -19.02 16.59 -17.14
CA ARG A 437 -20.33 17.00 -17.67
C ARG A 437 -20.69 16.20 -18.91
#